data_dcba09ed93be9f949e2864dd350f0b63
#
_entry.id   dcba09ed93be9f949e2864dd350f0b63
#
_cell.length_a   1.000
_cell.length_b   1.000
_cell.length_c   1.000
_cell.angle_alpha   90.00
_cell.angle_beta   90.00
_cell.angle_gamma   90.00
#
_symmetry.space_group_name_H-M   'P 1'
#
loop_
_entity.id
_entity.type
_entity.pdbx_description
1 polymer ?
#
loop_
_entity_poly.entity_id
_entity_poly.type
_entity_poly.pdbx_seq_one_letter_code
_entity_poly.pdbx_strand_id
1 'polypeptide(L)' 'MNNPYEVLGVSETATVEEVKAAYRNLAKKYHPDNYTDSPLADVAEQKMKEINEAYDMINQMRQKGKGTGSTGSSSYN' A
#
# COMPACT_ATOMS: atom_id res chain seq x y z
N MET A 1 16.67 1.62 1.00
CA MET A 1 15.45 1.13 0.95
C MET A 1 14.52 1.94 1.70
N ASN A 2 13.41 2.20 1.20
CA ASN A 2 12.48 3.08 1.84
C ASN A 2 11.64 2.36 2.86
N ASN A 3 11.32 3.09 3.88
CA ASN A 3 10.38 2.68 4.88
C ASN A 3 9.01 2.54 4.24
N PRO A 4 8.23 1.52 4.55
CA PRO A 4 6.92 1.37 3.91
C PRO A 4 5.99 2.56 4.15
N TYR A 5 6.12 3.23 5.29
CA TYR A 5 5.31 4.41 5.54
C TYR A 5 5.68 5.53 4.58
N GLU A 6 6.96 5.66 4.26
CA GLU A 6 7.39 6.65 3.30
C GLU A 6 6.89 6.34 1.90
N VAL A 7 6.86 5.08 1.56
CA VAL A 7 6.37 4.69 0.24
C VAL A 7 4.92 5.14 0.07
N LEU A 8 4.11 5.01 1.10
CA LEU A 8 2.73 5.45 1.04
C LEU A 8 2.57 6.94 1.34
N GLY A 9 3.61 7.59 1.78
CA GLY A 9 3.54 9.02 2.08
C GLY A 9 2.80 9.34 3.35
N VAL A 10 2.87 8.46 4.35
CA VAL A 10 2.19 8.70 5.62
C VAL A 10 3.19 8.64 6.75
N SER A 11 2.76 9.12 7.91
CA SER A 11 3.59 9.07 9.10
C SER A 11 3.57 7.67 9.68
N GLU A 12 4.58 7.32 10.41
CA GLU A 12 4.64 6.04 11.10
C GLU A 12 3.57 5.94 12.18
N THR A 13 3.05 7.08 12.60
CA THR A 13 1.99 7.10 13.57
C THR A 13 0.61 7.22 12.93
N ALA A 14 0.53 7.10 11.63
CA ALA A 14 -0.74 7.22 10.93
C ALA A 14 -1.73 6.16 11.39
N THR A 15 -3.00 6.51 11.41
CA THR A 15 -4.03 5.56 11.79
C THR A 15 -4.24 4.55 10.67
N VAL A 16 -4.91 3.47 10.97
CA VAL A 16 -5.24 2.46 9.97
C VAL A 16 -6.00 3.10 8.82
N GLU A 17 -6.92 4.00 9.14
CA GLU A 17 -7.69 4.66 8.09
C GLU A 17 -6.87 5.57 7.24
N GLU A 18 -5.91 6.25 7.84
CA GLU A 18 -5.02 7.11 7.08
C GLU A 18 -4.16 6.29 6.14
N VAL A 19 -3.69 5.14 6.59
CA VAL A 19 -2.88 4.26 5.76
C VAL A 19 -3.72 3.74 4.60
N LYS A 20 -4.94 3.32 4.86
CA LYS A 20 -5.83 2.83 3.81
C LYS A 20 -6.14 3.91 2.80
N ALA A 21 -6.41 5.12 3.26
CA ALA A 21 -6.72 6.22 2.36
C ALA A 21 -5.54 6.54 1.46
N ALA A 22 -4.34 6.53 2.03
CA ALA A 22 -3.14 6.78 1.24
C ALA A 22 -2.95 5.70 0.20
N TYR A 23 -3.16 4.45 0.59
CA TYR A 23 -3.03 3.34 -0.34
C TYR A 23 -4.02 3.50 -1.50
N ARG A 24 -5.28 3.79 -1.20
CA ARG A 24 -6.29 3.94 -2.24
C ARG A 24 -5.97 5.08 -3.19
N ASN A 25 -5.51 6.20 -2.64
CA ASN A 25 -5.18 7.35 -3.48
C ASN A 25 -4.03 7.03 -4.42
N LEU A 26 -3.01 6.35 -3.92
CA LEU A 26 -1.89 5.98 -4.76
C LEU A 26 -2.29 4.91 -5.77
N ALA A 27 -3.13 3.98 -5.37
CA ALA A 27 -3.60 2.96 -6.28
C ALA A 27 -4.37 3.56 -7.44
N LYS A 28 -5.20 4.57 -7.17
CA LYS A 28 -5.92 5.23 -8.23
C LYS A 28 -4.98 5.97 -9.15
N LYS A 29 -3.96 6.58 -8.58
CA LYS A 29 -3.03 7.37 -9.35
C LYS A 29 -2.19 6.50 -10.29
N TYR A 30 -1.77 5.34 -9.81
CA TYR A 30 -0.87 4.50 -10.57
C TYR A 30 -1.53 3.25 -11.16
N HIS A 31 -2.85 3.24 -11.19
CA HIS A 31 -3.57 2.08 -11.74
C HIS A 31 -3.18 1.89 -13.21
N PRO A 32 -2.93 0.67 -13.63
CA PRO A 32 -2.49 0.41 -15.01
C PRO A 32 -3.41 0.97 -16.07
N ASP A 33 -4.71 1.04 -15.77
CA ASP A 33 -5.66 1.56 -16.75
C ASP A 33 -5.39 3.02 -17.09
N ASN A 34 -4.77 3.76 -16.19
CA ASN A 34 -4.45 5.15 -16.43
C ASN A 34 -3.26 5.35 -17.35
N TYR A 35 -2.52 4.28 -17.60
CA TYR A 35 -1.28 4.36 -18.35
C TYR A 35 -1.27 3.46 -19.59
N THR A 36 -2.45 3.02 -20.02
CA THR A 36 -2.57 2.22 -21.21
C THR A 36 -1.97 3.00 -22.37
N ASP A 37 -1.14 2.37 -23.13
CA ASP A 37 -0.48 3.01 -24.27
C ASP A 37 0.43 4.16 -23.87
N SER A 38 0.77 4.28 -22.64
CA SER A 38 1.67 5.33 -22.19
C SER A 38 3.08 4.79 -22.07
N PRO A 39 4.08 5.59 -22.38
CA PRO A 39 5.45 5.14 -22.13
C PRO A 39 5.76 5.02 -20.65
N LEU A 40 4.87 5.52 -19.79
CA LEU A 40 5.07 5.41 -18.37
C LEU A 40 4.38 4.20 -17.76
N ALA A 41 3.83 3.32 -18.59
CA ALA A 41 3.12 2.15 -18.10
C ALA A 41 4.00 1.28 -17.19
N ASP A 42 5.26 1.08 -17.57
CA ASP A 42 6.17 0.27 -16.77
C ASP A 42 6.47 0.92 -15.44
N VAL A 43 6.60 2.25 -15.42
CA VAL A 43 6.87 2.98 -14.20
C VAL A 43 5.66 2.86 -13.27
N ALA A 44 4.46 2.99 -13.82
CA ALA A 44 3.25 2.89 -13.03
C ALA A 44 3.11 1.50 -12.42
N GLU A 45 3.41 0.48 -13.19
CA GLU A 45 3.34 -0.88 -12.71
C GLU A 45 4.33 -1.12 -11.57
N GLN A 46 5.54 -0.60 -11.72
CA GLN A 46 6.56 -0.72 -10.71
C GLN A 46 6.12 0.00 -9.42
N LYS A 47 5.53 1.18 -9.57
CA LYS A 47 5.04 1.93 -8.42
C LYS A 47 3.91 1.17 -7.71
N MET A 48 3.00 0.61 -8.47
CA MET A 48 1.91 -0.16 -7.87
C MET A 48 2.44 -1.34 -7.07
N LYS A 49 3.46 -1.99 -7.58
CA LYS A 49 4.06 -3.11 -6.88
C LYS A 49 4.65 -2.65 -5.55
N GLU A 50 5.38 -1.53 -5.57
CA GLU A 50 5.97 -0.99 -4.35
C GLU A 50 4.90 -0.59 -3.35
N ILE A 51 3.83 0.04 -3.84
CA ILE A 51 2.73 0.49 -2.99
C ILE A 51 2.06 -0.71 -2.33
N ASN A 52 1.79 -1.76 -3.10
CA ASN A 52 1.16 -2.96 -2.57
C ASN A 52 2.04 -3.63 -1.52
N GLU A 53 3.32 -3.70 -1.77
CA GLU A 53 4.26 -4.31 -0.84
C GLU A 53 4.34 -3.50 0.45
N ALA A 54 4.38 -2.18 0.32
CA ALA A 54 4.45 -1.32 1.49
C ALA A 54 3.20 -1.45 2.35
N TYR A 55 2.04 -1.46 1.72
CA TYR A 55 0.79 -1.60 2.44
C TYR A 55 0.73 -2.93 3.18
N ASP A 56 1.10 -4.00 2.49
CA ASP A 56 1.12 -5.32 3.06
C ASP A 56 2.08 -5.40 4.25
N MET A 57 3.25 -4.80 4.11
CA MET A 57 4.25 -4.79 5.15
C MET A 57 3.74 -4.07 6.39
N ILE A 58 3.10 -2.92 6.21
CA ILE A 58 2.54 -2.18 7.33
C ILE A 58 1.49 -3.00 8.06
N ASN A 59 0.63 -3.66 7.30
CA ASN A 59 -0.41 -4.49 7.90
C ASN A 59 0.19 -5.63 8.71
N GLN A 60 1.22 -6.26 8.19
CA GLN A 60 1.87 -7.34 8.89
C GLN A 60 2.52 -6.85 10.17
N MET A 61 3.19 -5.73 10.10
CA MET A 61 3.85 -5.19 11.27
C MET A 61 2.86 -4.84 12.36
N ARG A 62 1.73 -4.27 11.96
CA ARG A 62 0.72 -3.87 12.94
C ARG A 62 -0.01 -5.05 13.51
N GLN A 63 -0.23 -6.08 12.72
CA GLN A 63 -0.86 -7.28 13.23
C GLN A 63 0.03 -8.00 14.22
N LYS A 64 1.31 -8.04 13.92
CA LYS A 64 2.22 -8.65 14.85
C LYS A 64 2.22 -7.92 16.16
N GLY A 65 2.18 -6.63 16.11
CA GLY A 65 2.17 -5.83 17.29
C GLY A 65 0.96 -6.10 18.15
N LYS A 66 -0.18 -6.40 17.52
CA LYS A 66 -1.36 -6.67 18.27
C LYS A 66 -1.40 -8.08 18.71
N GLY A 67 -0.76 -8.91 18.10
CA GLY A 67 -0.69 -10.26 18.54
C GLY A 67 -1.90 -11.08 18.36
N THR A 68 -2.96 -10.64 17.85
CA THR A 68 -4.09 -11.38 17.77
C THR A 68 -4.37 -11.84 16.56
N GLY A 69 -4.22 -12.44 16.17
CA GLY A 69 -4.53 -12.91 15.13
C GLY A 69 -5.45 -12.91 14.37
N SER A 70 -5.98 -12.99 14.20
CA SER A 70 -6.94 -12.93 13.58
C SER A 70 -6.98 -12.94 12.40
N THR A 71 -7.02 -13.34 12.02
CA THR A 71 -7.24 -13.50 11.04
C THR A 71 -7.68 -13.05 10.14
N GLY A 72 -7.99 -12.92 9.87
CA GLY A 72 -8.44 -12.52 9.12
C GLY A 72 -8.29 -12.10 8.19
N SER A 73 -8.33 -12.05 7.90
CA SER A 73 -8.40 -11.63 7.19
C SER A 73 -8.42 -11.51 6.26
N SER A 74 -8.63 -11.56 5.93
CA SER A 74 -8.78 -11.44 5.13
C SER A 74 -9.04 -11.08 4.36
N SER A 75 -9.35 -10.87 4.20
CA SER A 75 -9.71 -10.52 3.53
C SER A 75 -9.76 -9.94 2.77
N TYR A 76 -9.77 -9.75 2.43
CA TYR A 76 -9.92 -9.10 1.69
C TYR A 76 -10.19 -8.97 0.84
N ASN A 77 -10.31 -8.91 0.75
CA ASN A 77 -10.61 -8.75 0.10
C ASN A 77 -10.88 -8.61 -0.28
#